data_d7bcda9396f3c281f38218f3faa0033d
#
_entry.id   d7bcda9396f3c281f38218f3faa0033d
#
_cell.length_a   1.000
_cell.length_b   1.000
_cell.length_c   1.000
_cell.angle_alpha   90.00
_cell.angle_beta   90.00
_cell.angle_gamma   90.00
#
_symmetry.space_group_name_H-M   'P 1'
#
loop_
_entity.id
_entity.type
_entity.pdbx_description
1 polymer ?
#
loop_
_entity_poly.entity_id
_entity_poly.type
_entity_poly.pdbx_seq_one_letter_code
_entity_poly.pdbx_strand_id
1 'polypeptide(L)'
;MPSPSERRSQRDWLLYLDDMEEFATRAIGYCADLSQDEFEANRLVQDAVLRNIELIGEAATRIPQAMRDANPSIAWRQIVAMRNQLIHGYLGIDLDIVWDVVTVELPALLVQCAQLRIDRQ
;
A
#
# COMPACT_ATOMS: atom_id res chain seq x y z
N MET A 1 -21.14 22.88 -7.03
CA MET A 1 -20.05 23.24 -6.09
C MET A 1 -20.12 22.33 -4.87
N PRO A 2 -19.03 21.66 -4.52
CA PRO A 2 -19.04 20.86 -3.30
C PRO A 2 -19.12 21.74 -2.06
N SER A 3 -19.74 21.22 -1.01
CA SER A 3 -19.77 21.86 0.30
C SER A 3 -18.38 21.91 0.92
N PRO A 4 -18.16 22.73 1.97
CA PRO A 4 -16.88 22.72 2.70
C PRO A 4 -16.52 21.35 3.26
N SER A 5 -17.51 20.55 3.73
CA SER A 5 -17.29 19.19 4.21
C SER A 5 -16.82 18.27 3.10
N GLU A 6 -17.44 18.36 1.93
CA GLU A 6 -17.07 17.53 0.77
C GLU A 6 -15.66 17.86 0.29
N ARG A 7 -15.28 19.15 0.24
CA ARG A 7 -13.93 19.54 -0.12
C ARG A 7 -12.89 19.05 0.87
N ARG A 8 -13.21 19.08 2.15
CA ARG A 8 -12.32 18.57 3.20
C ARG A 8 -12.13 17.06 3.05
N SER A 9 -13.22 16.34 2.83
CA SER A 9 -13.19 14.90 2.61
C SER A 9 -12.34 14.52 1.41
N GLN A 10 -12.43 15.26 0.31
CA GLN A 10 -11.62 15.04 -0.89
C GLN A 10 -10.14 15.26 -0.63
N ARG A 11 -9.78 16.28 0.15
CA ARG A 11 -8.37 16.52 0.51
C ARG A 11 -7.84 15.41 1.40
N ASP A 12 -8.66 14.95 2.34
CA ASP A 12 -8.24 13.91 3.29
C ASP A 12 -7.91 12.60 2.57
N TRP A 13 -8.74 12.17 1.63
CA TRP A 13 -8.47 10.92 0.93
C TRP A 13 -7.24 11.03 0.02
N LEU A 14 -6.94 12.20 -0.53
CA LEU A 14 -5.71 12.43 -1.28
C LEU A 14 -4.48 12.28 -0.39
N LEU A 15 -4.56 12.71 0.88
CA LEU A 15 -3.47 12.53 1.83
C LEU A 15 -3.22 11.04 2.12
N TYR A 16 -4.28 10.24 2.23
CA TYR A 16 -4.13 8.79 2.42
C TYR A 16 -3.56 8.13 1.17
N LEU A 17 -3.90 8.62 -0.01
CA LEU A 17 -3.30 8.15 -1.25
C LEU A 17 -1.80 8.47 -1.29
N ASP A 18 -1.42 9.69 -0.88
CA ASP A 18 -0.01 10.09 -0.73
C ASP A 18 0.73 9.15 0.21
N ASP A 19 0.12 8.80 1.34
CA ASP A 19 0.70 7.88 2.31
C ASP A 19 0.92 6.50 1.69
N MET A 20 -0.05 5.98 0.96
CA MET A 20 0.09 4.69 0.29
C MET A 20 1.28 4.68 -0.67
N GLU A 21 1.41 5.75 -1.46
CA GLU A 21 2.52 5.88 -2.40
C GLU A 21 3.86 5.98 -1.69
N GLU A 22 3.94 6.74 -0.61
CA GLU A 22 5.17 6.90 0.15
C GLU A 22 5.62 5.59 0.77
N PHE A 23 4.70 4.88 1.43
CA PHE A 23 5.03 3.61 2.09
C PHE A 23 5.41 2.54 1.06
N ALA A 24 4.73 2.49 -0.09
CA ALA A 24 5.08 1.57 -1.16
C ALA A 24 6.48 1.87 -1.71
N THR A 25 6.79 3.14 -1.93
CA THR A 25 8.09 3.57 -2.42
C THR A 25 9.20 3.20 -1.43
N ARG A 26 8.96 3.36 -0.13
CA ARG A 26 9.92 2.98 0.91
C ARG A 26 10.17 1.47 0.90
N ALA A 27 9.11 0.67 0.88
CA ALA A 27 9.25 -0.79 0.89
C ALA A 27 10.03 -1.27 -0.33
N ILE A 28 9.71 -0.75 -1.51
CA ILE A 28 10.43 -1.08 -2.75
C ILE A 28 11.90 -0.68 -2.62
N GLY A 29 12.17 0.51 -2.09
CA GLY A 29 13.53 1.03 -1.94
C GLY A 29 14.40 0.17 -1.02
N TYR A 30 13.82 -0.35 0.06
CA TYR A 30 14.56 -1.22 0.98
C TYR A 30 15.04 -2.51 0.31
N CYS A 31 14.34 -2.97 -0.71
CA CYS A 31 14.64 -4.22 -1.40
C CYS A 31 15.33 -4.04 -2.75
N ALA A 32 15.54 -2.79 -3.20
CA ALA A 32 15.95 -2.49 -4.58
C ALA A 32 17.26 -3.16 -4.98
N ASP A 33 18.21 -3.26 -4.05
CA ASP A 33 19.54 -3.83 -4.32
C ASP A 33 19.71 -5.24 -3.76
N LEU A 34 18.61 -5.87 -3.33
CA LEU A 34 18.65 -7.19 -2.71
C LEU A 34 18.10 -8.25 -3.65
N SER A 35 18.72 -9.43 -3.63
CA SER A 35 18.09 -10.64 -4.15
C SER A 35 17.05 -11.15 -3.14
N GLN A 36 16.22 -12.09 -3.56
CA GLN A 36 15.27 -12.72 -2.65
C GLN A 36 15.99 -13.41 -1.49
N ASP A 37 17.09 -14.12 -1.77
CA ASP A 37 17.87 -14.78 -0.74
C ASP A 37 18.44 -13.79 0.28
N GLU A 38 18.93 -12.64 -0.20
CA GLU A 38 19.43 -11.59 0.67
C GLU A 38 18.32 -11.00 1.53
N PHE A 39 17.14 -10.79 0.96
CA PHE A 39 15.97 -10.33 1.69
C PHE A 39 15.58 -11.34 2.79
N GLU A 40 15.55 -12.62 2.45
CA GLU A 40 15.18 -13.68 3.40
C GLU A 40 16.20 -13.83 4.54
N ALA A 41 17.44 -13.40 4.32
CA ALA A 41 18.50 -13.42 5.33
C ALA A 41 18.58 -12.11 6.14
N ASN A 42 17.79 -11.08 5.81
CA ASN A 42 17.90 -9.76 6.43
C ASN A 42 16.65 -9.40 7.23
N ARG A 43 16.69 -9.72 8.53
CA ARG A 43 15.56 -9.51 9.43
C ARG A 43 15.18 -8.02 9.54
N LEU A 44 16.17 -7.14 9.56
CA LEU A 44 15.92 -5.70 9.67
C LEU A 44 15.11 -5.19 8.48
N VAL A 45 15.49 -5.59 7.28
CA VAL A 45 14.75 -5.20 6.06
C VAL A 45 13.36 -5.81 6.06
N GLN A 46 13.23 -7.09 6.45
CA GLN A 46 11.92 -7.74 6.56
C GLN A 46 10.98 -6.93 7.46
N ASP A 47 11.45 -6.56 8.64
CA ASP A 47 10.63 -5.82 9.61
C ASP A 47 10.22 -4.45 9.06
N ALA A 48 11.15 -3.75 8.39
CA ALA A 48 10.87 -2.45 7.78
C ALA A 48 9.83 -2.57 6.65
N VAL A 49 9.97 -3.58 5.80
CA VAL A 49 9.04 -3.85 4.70
C VAL A 49 7.64 -4.19 5.24
N LEU A 50 7.57 -5.08 6.20
CA LEU A 50 6.28 -5.49 6.80
C LEU A 50 5.56 -4.32 7.44
N ARG A 51 6.30 -3.44 8.12
CA ARG A 51 5.72 -2.24 8.71
C ARG A 51 5.12 -1.32 7.64
N ASN A 52 5.82 -1.15 6.53
CA ASN A 52 5.31 -0.30 5.44
C ASN A 52 4.09 -0.93 4.75
N ILE A 53 4.07 -2.24 4.55
CA ILE A 53 2.89 -2.92 4.01
C ILE A 53 1.69 -2.75 4.94
N GLU A 54 1.90 -2.89 6.24
CA GLU A 54 0.85 -2.65 7.25
C GLU A 54 0.31 -1.22 7.15
N LEU A 55 1.19 -0.23 7.01
CA LEU A 55 0.81 1.18 6.90
C LEU A 55 0.06 1.48 5.60
N ILE A 56 0.42 0.82 4.50
CA ILE A 56 -0.32 0.93 3.24
C ILE A 56 -1.77 0.46 3.45
N GLY A 57 -1.95 -0.68 4.08
CA GLY A 57 -3.28 -1.22 4.38
C GLY A 57 -4.08 -0.31 5.29
N GLU A 58 -3.42 0.27 6.30
CA GLU A 58 -4.06 1.22 7.21
C GLU A 58 -4.55 2.46 6.45
N ALA A 59 -3.71 3.03 5.59
CA ALA A 59 -4.10 4.18 4.76
C ALA A 59 -5.26 3.82 3.82
N ALA A 60 -5.22 2.62 3.23
CA ALA A 60 -6.28 2.16 2.33
C ALA A 60 -7.64 2.08 3.02
N THR A 61 -7.68 1.69 4.31
CA THR A 61 -8.95 1.64 5.06
C THR A 61 -9.58 3.01 5.24
N ARG A 62 -8.81 4.07 5.11
CA ARG A 62 -9.27 5.45 5.30
C ARG A 62 -9.73 6.11 4.02
N ILE A 63 -9.53 5.48 2.88
CA ILE A 63 -10.05 5.97 1.60
C ILE A 63 -11.55 5.67 1.57
N PRO A 64 -12.40 6.67 1.27
CA PRO A 64 -13.85 6.46 1.27
C PRO A 64 -14.29 5.35 0.34
N GLN A 65 -15.30 4.59 0.76
CA GLN A 65 -15.80 3.46 -0.01
C GLN A 65 -16.20 3.86 -1.44
N ALA A 66 -16.82 5.05 -1.60
CA ALA A 66 -17.20 5.54 -2.92
C ALA A 66 -15.99 5.69 -3.85
N MET A 67 -14.85 6.13 -3.30
CA MET A 67 -13.61 6.27 -4.09
C MET A 67 -13.01 4.92 -4.43
N ARG A 68 -13.06 3.96 -3.49
CA ARG A 68 -12.60 2.61 -3.76
C ARG A 68 -13.44 1.93 -4.83
N ASP A 69 -14.75 2.08 -4.74
CA ASP A 69 -15.69 1.52 -5.73
C ASP A 69 -15.49 2.13 -7.12
N ALA A 70 -15.16 3.41 -7.17
CA ALA A 70 -14.93 4.13 -8.43
C ALA A 70 -13.58 3.77 -9.08
N ASN A 71 -12.69 3.08 -8.36
CA ASN A 71 -11.34 2.76 -8.84
C ASN A 71 -11.02 1.27 -8.60
N PRO A 72 -11.78 0.37 -9.26
CA PRO A 72 -11.67 -1.07 -9.00
C PRO A 72 -10.38 -1.71 -9.53
N SER A 73 -9.57 -0.98 -10.30
CA SER A 73 -8.27 -1.48 -10.76
C SER A 73 -7.29 -1.66 -9.61
N ILE A 74 -7.48 -0.92 -8.51
CA ILE A 74 -6.68 -1.08 -7.30
C ILE A 74 -7.29 -2.21 -6.48
N ALA A 75 -6.45 -3.15 -6.04
CA ALA A 75 -6.89 -4.34 -5.30
C ALA A 75 -7.12 -4.02 -3.82
N TRP A 76 -8.07 -3.13 -3.52
CA TRP A 76 -8.34 -2.62 -2.17
C TRP A 76 -8.52 -3.71 -1.13
N ARG A 77 -9.33 -4.73 -1.48
CA ARG A 77 -9.65 -5.82 -0.55
C ARG A 77 -8.41 -6.61 -0.17
N GLN A 78 -7.55 -6.91 -1.15
CA GLN A 78 -6.31 -7.65 -0.93
C GLN A 78 -5.31 -6.84 -0.10
N ILE A 79 -5.24 -5.53 -0.34
CA ILE A 79 -4.37 -4.62 0.42
C ILE A 79 -4.77 -4.62 1.89
N VAL A 80 -6.05 -4.46 2.17
CA VAL A 80 -6.57 -4.47 3.56
C VAL A 80 -6.42 -5.84 4.19
N ALA A 81 -6.66 -6.92 3.42
CA ALA A 81 -6.50 -8.29 3.92
C ALA A 81 -5.05 -8.58 4.31
N MET A 82 -4.08 -8.12 3.52
CA MET A 82 -2.66 -8.26 3.84
C MET A 82 -2.33 -7.58 5.17
N ARG A 83 -2.80 -6.35 5.36
CA ARG A 83 -2.61 -5.61 6.60
C ARG A 83 -3.17 -6.40 7.80
N ASN A 84 -4.37 -6.98 7.65
CA ASN A 84 -5.00 -7.73 8.72
C ASN A 84 -4.22 -9.01 9.04
N GLN A 85 -3.70 -9.70 8.04
CA GLN A 85 -2.85 -10.86 8.23
C GLN A 85 -1.57 -10.51 9.00
N LEU A 86 -0.94 -9.38 8.68
CA LEU A 86 0.28 -8.94 9.35
C LEU A 86 0.04 -8.57 10.82
N ILE A 87 -1.12 -7.99 11.13
CA ILE A 87 -1.47 -7.64 12.51
C ILE A 87 -1.74 -8.89 13.35
N HIS A 88 -2.38 -9.91 12.78
CA HIS A 88 -2.88 -11.04 13.53
C HIS A 88 -2.10 -12.34 13.34
N GLY A 89 -1.17 -12.39 12.39
CA GLY A 89 -0.54 -13.64 11.97
C GLY A 89 0.98 -13.64 11.96
N TYR A 90 1.63 -13.07 12.96
CA TYR A 90 3.09 -12.96 13.00
C TYR A 90 3.83 -14.28 12.79
N LEU A 91 3.24 -15.39 13.23
CA LEU A 91 3.90 -16.70 13.18
C LEU A 91 3.75 -17.42 11.84
N GLY A 92 2.99 -16.86 10.91
CA GLY A 92 2.71 -17.52 9.63
C GLY A 92 3.02 -16.68 8.41
N ILE A 93 3.90 -15.66 8.53
CA ILE A 93 4.23 -14.80 7.40
C ILE A 93 5.11 -15.55 6.41
N ASP A 94 4.63 -15.66 5.17
CA ASP A 94 5.35 -16.30 4.08
C ASP A 94 6.19 -15.22 3.36
N LEU A 95 7.51 -15.33 3.49
CA LEU A 95 8.44 -14.37 2.90
C LEU A 95 8.44 -14.39 1.37
N ASP A 96 8.08 -15.53 0.75
CA ASP A 96 7.92 -15.57 -0.71
C ASP A 96 6.77 -14.65 -1.15
N ILE A 97 5.66 -14.67 -0.41
CA ILE A 97 4.53 -13.78 -0.68
C ILE A 97 4.93 -12.33 -0.47
N VAL A 98 5.65 -12.03 0.61
CA VAL A 98 6.10 -10.66 0.89
C VAL A 98 7.02 -10.16 -0.22
N TRP A 99 7.96 -10.99 -0.67
CA TRP A 99 8.86 -10.64 -1.78
C TRP A 99 8.08 -10.34 -3.05
N ASP A 100 7.08 -11.15 -3.37
CA ASP A 100 6.22 -10.94 -4.52
C ASP A 100 5.45 -9.62 -4.40
N VAL A 101 4.93 -9.31 -3.22
CA VAL A 101 4.24 -8.04 -2.97
C VAL A 101 5.17 -6.87 -3.27
N VAL A 102 6.39 -6.89 -2.77
CA VAL A 102 7.34 -5.77 -2.93
C VAL A 102 7.81 -5.63 -4.37
N THR A 103 8.04 -6.74 -5.06
CA THR A 103 8.66 -6.71 -6.40
C THR A 103 7.64 -6.63 -7.54
N VAL A 104 6.40 -7.04 -7.32
CA VAL A 104 5.36 -7.08 -8.35
C VAL A 104 4.17 -6.19 -7.98
N GLU A 105 3.58 -6.41 -6.81
CA GLU A 105 2.31 -5.77 -6.44
C GLU A 105 2.48 -4.28 -6.12
N LEU A 106 3.50 -3.91 -5.35
CA LEU A 106 3.69 -2.51 -4.98
C LEU A 106 4.10 -1.62 -6.16
N PRO A 107 4.97 -2.06 -7.08
CA PRO A 107 5.20 -1.28 -8.31
C PRO A 107 3.92 -1.06 -9.11
N ALA A 108 3.08 -2.07 -9.24
CA ALA A 108 1.78 -1.95 -9.92
C ALA A 108 0.86 -0.96 -9.19
N LEU A 109 0.84 -1.00 -7.86
CA LEU A 109 0.07 -0.07 -7.04
C LEU A 109 0.48 1.38 -7.28
N LEU A 110 1.78 1.64 -7.39
CA LEU A 110 2.28 3.00 -7.67
C LEU A 110 1.77 3.52 -9.01
N VAL A 111 1.76 2.68 -10.05
CA VAL A 111 1.22 3.04 -11.35
C VAL A 111 -0.28 3.34 -11.25
N GLN A 112 -1.02 2.52 -10.53
CA GLN A 112 -2.47 2.68 -10.34
C GLN A 112 -2.79 3.95 -9.55
N CYS A 113 -2.01 4.27 -8.51
CA CYS A 113 -2.20 5.50 -7.74
C CYS A 113 -1.92 6.74 -8.59
N ALA A 114 -0.88 6.71 -9.41
CA ALA A 114 -0.56 7.81 -10.32
C ALA A 114 -1.69 8.03 -11.33
N GLN A 115 -2.26 6.96 -11.87
CA GLN A 115 -3.38 7.03 -12.82
C GLN A 115 -4.62 7.63 -12.14
N LEU A 116 -4.89 7.24 -10.91
CA LEU A 116 -6.01 7.77 -10.14
C LEU A 116 -5.90 9.29 -9.98
N ARG A 117 -4.70 9.81 -9.72
CA ARG A 117 -4.47 11.25 -9.60
C ARG A 117 -4.75 11.99 -10.90
N ILE A 118 -4.31 11.42 -12.03
CA ILE A 118 -4.52 12.01 -13.35
C ILE A 118 -6.02 12.08 -13.63
N ASP A 119 -6.77 11.03 -13.33
CA ASP A 119 -8.20 10.95 -13.58
C ASP A 119 -9.00 11.96 -12.74
N ARG A 120 -8.40 12.51 -11.68
CA ARG A 120 -9.05 13.47 -10.77
C ARG A 120 -8.69 14.94 -11.04
N GLN A 121 -7.79 15.19 -11.96
CA GLN A 121 -7.41 16.56 -12.33
C GLN A 121 -8.39 17.22 -13.29
#